data_8bbed005624b46f79eea2091e9aae950
#
_entry.id   8bbed005624b46f79eea2091e9aae950
#
_cell.length_a   1.000
_cell.length_b   1.000
_cell.length_c   1.000
_cell.angle_alpha   90.00
_cell.angle_beta   90.00
_cell.angle_gamma   90.00
#
_symmetry.space_group_name_H-M   'P 1'
#
loop_
_entity.id
_entity.type
_entity.pdbx_description
1 polymer ?
#
loop_
_entity_poly.entity_id
_entity_poly.type
_entity_poly.pdbx_seq_one_letter_code
_entity_poly.pdbx_strand_id
1 'polypeptide(L)'
;RKQKNEIFLYNQAVLEYQDMTLNSGVILLNYLDNQVYAGRIPHPDSINVLTQKPVFTQGRDEINPDSIIFNFDTKKALIWNSKTQQDDMNIFSNYTKKENDSLYYIRDAKVTTSANPENPEYYIRIRKGKLVPGSKIIASLSNLYVANVPTPVFVPFAYFPAGDSKESGFIFPTFGESNQRGY
;
A
#
# COMPACT_ATOMS: atom_id res chain seq x y z
N ARG A 1 -31.56 -20.10 -14.02
CA ARG A 1 -30.80 -18.82 -13.96
C ARG A 1 -30.51 -18.55 -12.48
N LYS A 2 -29.25 -18.70 -12.03
CA LYS A 2 -28.84 -18.23 -10.72
C LYS A 2 -29.06 -16.70 -10.73
N GLN A 3 -29.87 -16.18 -9.83
CA GLN A 3 -29.95 -14.73 -9.61
C GLN A 3 -28.55 -14.26 -9.25
N LYS A 4 -28.01 -13.36 -10.05
CA LYS A 4 -26.76 -12.68 -9.70
C LYS A 4 -27.07 -11.68 -8.60
N ASN A 5 -26.60 -11.96 -7.39
CA ASN A 5 -26.71 -11.07 -6.25
C ASN A 5 -25.60 -9.99 -6.31
N GLU A 6 -25.48 -9.35 -7.47
CA GLU A 6 -24.41 -8.42 -7.78
C GLU A 6 -25.00 -7.12 -8.32
N ILE A 7 -24.43 -5.99 -7.87
CA ILE A 7 -24.68 -4.66 -8.43
C ILE A 7 -23.43 -4.25 -9.19
N PHE A 8 -23.60 -3.89 -10.45
CA PHE A 8 -22.53 -3.45 -11.32
C PHE A 8 -22.69 -1.95 -11.62
N LEU A 9 -21.68 -1.18 -11.24
CA LEU A 9 -21.56 0.24 -11.55
C LEU A 9 -20.40 0.42 -12.53
N TYR A 10 -20.61 1.22 -13.55
CA TYR A 10 -19.64 1.41 -14.63
C TYR A 10 -19.54 2.89 -15.02
N ASN A 11 -18.33 3.35 -15.27
CA ASN A 11 -17.98 4.71 -15.64
C ASN A 11 -18.28 5.72 -14.54
N GLN A 12 -17.23 6.29 -13.95
CA GLN A 12 -17.31 7.22 -12.83
C GLN A 12 -18.14 6.66 -11.65
N ALA A 13 -17.95 5.37 -11.39
CA ALA A 13 -18.67 4.68 -10.34
C ALA A 13 -18.24 5.19 -8.96
N VAL A 14 -19.22 5.46 -8.10
CA VAL A 14 -19.03 5.93 -6.71
C VAL A 14 -19.79 5.01 -5.78
N LEU A 15 -19.13 4.58 -4.71
CA LEU A 15 -19.72 3.87 -3.59
C LEU A 15 -19.35 4.57 -2.29
N GLU A 16 -20.34 4.93 -1.52
CA GLU A 16 -20.18 5.50 -0.19
C GLU A 16 -20.76 4.54 0.85
N TYR A 17 -20.00 4.28 1.91
CA TYR A 17 -20.43 3.44 3.01
C TYR A 17 -19.77 3.88 4.32
N GLN A 18 -20.54 4.38 5.28
CA GLN A 18 -20.04 4.92 6.55
C GLN A 18 -19.00 6.03 6.31
N ASP A 19 -17.74 5.83 6.74
CA ASP A 19 -16.59 6.72 6.60
C ASP A 19 -15.74 6.41 5.37
N MET A 20 -16.22 5.50 4.49
CA MET A 20 -15.50 5.06 3.30
C MET A 20 -16.14 5.61 2.03
N THR A 21 -15.28 6.05 1.11
CA THR A 21 -15.66 6.42 -0.25
C THR A 21 -14.77 5.69 -1.24
N LEU A 22 -15.37 5.11 -2.26
CA LEU A 22 -14.69 4.39 -3.33
C LEU A 22 -15.14 4.95 -4.67
N ASN A 23 -14.25 5.68 -5.33
CA ASN A 23 -14.42 6.18 -6.69
C ASN A 23 -13.64 5.28 -7.65
N SER A 24 -14.25 4.88 -8.78
CA SER A 24 -13.59 3.94 -9.69
C SER A 24 -14.21 3.95 -11.08
N GLY A 25 -13.52 3.38 -12.05
CA GLY A 25 -14.09 3.11 -13.38
C GLY A 25 -15.17 2.05 -13.35
N VAL A 26 -14.97 1.00 -12.57
CA VAL A 26 -15.93 -0.09 -12.38
C VAL A 26 -16.00 -0.48 -10.92
N ILE A 27 -17.23 -0.70 -10.42
CA ILE A 27 -17.48 -1.26 -9.10
C ILE A 27 -18.46 -2.43 -9.26
N LEU A 28 -18.07 -3.58 -8.71
CA LEU A 28 -18.90 -4.78 -8.61
C LEU A 28 -19.14 -5.08 -7.13
N LEU A 29 -20.38 -4.92 -6.68
CA LEU A 29 -20.80 -5.21 -5.32
C LEU A 29 -21.54 -6.54 -5.28
N ASN A 30 -21.00 -7.50 -4.55
CA ASN A 30 -21.66 -8.76 -4.20
C ASN A 30 -22.25 -8.62 -2.78
N TYR A 31 -23.56 -8.50 -2.68
CA TYR A 31 -24.23 -8.26 -1.41
C TYR A 31 -24.51 -9.55 -0.60
N LEU A 32 -24.28 -10.73 -1.16
CA LEU A 32 -24.30 -11.97 -0.38
C LEU A 32 -23.00 -12.20 0.38
N ASP A 33 -21.88 -11.90 -0.27
CA ASP A 33 -20.57 -12.06 0.32
C ASP A 33 -20.10 -10.79 1.03
N ASN A 34 -20.91 -9.72 0.99
CA ASN A 34 -20.57 -8.38 1.49
C ASN A 34 -19.21 -7.89 0.98
N GLN A 35 -18.96 -8.13 -0.31
CA GLN A 35 -17.69 -7.86 -0.95
C GLN A 35 -17.84 -6.89 -2.12
N VAL A 36 -16.91 -5.97 -2.24
CA VAL A 36 -16.81 -5.06 -3.37
C VAL A 36 -15.48 -5.24 -4.08
N TYR A 37 -15.54 -5.27 -5.40
CA TYR A 37 -14.39 -5.12 -6.28
C TYR A 37 -14.46 -3.76 -6.95
N ALA A 38 -13.33 -3.07 -7.06
CA ALA A 38 -13.19 -1.87 -7.88
C ALA A 38 -11.93 -1.94 -8.74
N GLY A 39 -12.02 -1.40 -9.94
CA GLY A 39 -10.94 -1.44 -10.93
C GLY A 39 -11.06 -0.36 -11.99
N ARG A 40 -10.03 -0.28 -12.82
CA ARG A 40 -9.97 0.62 -13.98
C ARG A 40 -10.89 0.13 -15.09
N ILE A 41 -11.22 1.03 -16.01
CA ILE A 41 -11.90 0.71 -17.26
C ILE A 41 -11.05 1.10 -18.47
N PRO A 42 -11.28 0.50 -19.64
CA PRO A 42 -10.63 0.93 -20.88
C PRO A 42 -10.93 2.40 -21.19
N HIS A 43 -9.92 3.12 -21.67
CA HIS A 43 -10.09 4.47 -22.15
C HIS A 43 -10.88 4.45 -23.46
N PRO A 44 -11.93 5.30 -23.63
CA PRO A 44 -12.80 5.24 -24.80
C PRO A 44 -12.04 5.52 -26.14
N ASP A 45 -11.07 6.43 -26.09
CA ASP A 45 -10.37 6.93 -27.28
C ASP A 45 -8.94 6.40 -27.43
N SER A 46 -8.53 5.43 -26.60
CA SER A 46 -7.12 4.95 -26.63
C SER A 46 -7.06 3.44 -26.45
N ILE A 47 -6.42 2.75 -27.37
CA ILE A 47 -6.23 1.31 -27.32
C ILE A 47 -5.22 0.94 -26.22
N ASN A 48 -5.54 -0.05 -25.41
CA ASN A 48 -4.68 -0.57 -24.32
C ASN A 48 -4.37 0.43 -23.19
N VAL A 49 -5.09 1.54 -23.10
CA VAL A 49 -4.99 2.48 -21.98
C VAL A 49 -6.15 2.25 -21.02
N LEU A 50 -5.84 2.13 -19.73
CA LEU A 50 -6.83 2.03 -18.66
C LEU A 50 -6.97 3.39 -17.98
N THR A 51 -8.20 3.79 -17.69
CA THR A 51 -8.56 5.06 -17.05
C THR A 51 -9.40 4.84 -15.80
N GLN A 52 -9.69 5.92 -15.08
CA GLN A 52 -10.52 5.94 -13.87
C GLN A 52 -9.97 4.98 -12.80
N LYS A 53 -8.72 5.24 -12.42
CA LYS A 53 -8.04 4.50 -11.35
C LYS A 53 -8.86 4.59 -10.07
N PRO A 54 -9.04 3.47 -9.34
CA PRO A 54 -9.72 3.51 -8.05
C PRO A 54 -9.06 4.47 -7.07
N VAL A 55 -9.88 5.20 -6.34
CA VAL A 55 -9.51 6.02 -5.19
C VAL A 55 -10.35 5.56 -4.02
N PHE A 56 -9.69 4.94 -3.05
CA PHE A 56 -10.31 4.46 -1.82
C PHE A 56 -9.91 5.39 -0.68
N THR A 57 -10.90 5.99 -0.02
CA THR A 57 -10.69 6.89 1.12
C THR A 57 -11.41 6.31 2.33
N GLN A 58 -10.73 6.28 3.47
CA GLN A 58 -11.31 5.91 4.76
C GLN A 58 -10.77 6.83 5.86
N GLY A 59 -11.63 7.66 6.43
CA GLY A 59 -11.20 8.68 7.37
C GLY A 59 -10.19 9.66 6.76
N ARG A 60 -8.93 9.60 7.21
CA ARG A 60 -7.82 10.43 6.68
C ARG A 60 -6.94 9.70 5.68
N ASP A 61 -7.12 8.40 5.55
CA ASP A 61 -6.28 7.57 4.70
C ASP A 61 -6.83 7.54 3.27
N GLU A 62 -5.96 7.79 2.30
CA GLU A 62 -6.25 7.66 0.89
C GLU A 62 -5.30 6.65 0.24
N ILE A 63 -5.86 5.73 -0.52
CA ILE A 63 -5.14 4.71 -1.26
C ILE A 63 -5.57 4.76 -2.72
N ASN A 64 -4.61 4.81 -3.63
CA ASN A 64 -4.81 4.86 -5.07
C ASN A 64 -4.33 3.56 -5.74
N PRO A 65 -5.10 2.47 -5.70
CA PRO A 65 -4.72 1.18 -6.29
C PRO A 65 -5.08 1.08 -7.77
N ASP A 66 -4.53 0.07 -8.46
CA ASP A 66 -5.04 -0.35 -9.78
C ASP A 66 -6.35 -1.13 -9.66
N SER A 67 -6.45 -1.92 -8.61
CA SER A 67 -7.70 -2.60 -8.23
C SER A 67 -7.71 -2.92 -6.73
N ILE A 68 -8.90 -3.05 -6.18
CA ILE A 68 -9.14 -3.40 -4.79
C ILE A 68 -10.32 -4.37 -4.67
N ILE A 69 -10.17 -5.33 -3.76
CA ILE A 69 -11.28 -6.13 -3.23
C ILE A 69 -11.38 -5.81 -1.74
N PHE A 70 -12.54 -5.41 -1.29
CA PHE A 70 -12.83 -5.10 0.10
C PHE A 70 -14.04 -5.89 0.60
N ASN A 71 -13.97 -6.38 1.81
CA ASN A 71 -15.10 -7.08 2.46
C ASN A 71 -15.62 -6.23 3.62
N PHE A 72 -16.91 -5.90 3.58
CA PHE A 72 -17.55 -5.00 4.54
C PHE A 72 -17.72 -5.61 5.93
N ASP A 73 -17.85 -6.93 6.03
CA ASP A 73 -18.00 -7.62 7.33
C ASP A 73 -16.68 -7.73 8.07
N THR A 74 -15.66 -8.22 7.36
CA THR A 74 -14.34 -8.49 7.95
C THR A 74 -13.43 -7.28 7.97
N LYS A 75 -13.78 -6.21 7.24
CA LYS A 75 -12.97 -4.99 7.01
C LYS A 75 -11.61 -5.29 6.37
N LYS A 76 -11.44 -6.46 5.78
CA LYS A 76 -10.21 -6.87 5.08
C LYS A 76 -10.25 -6.43 3.63
N ALA A 77 -9.04 -6.15 3.10
CA ALA A 77 -8.89 -5.82 1.69
C ALA A 77 -7.69 -6.53 1.06
N LEU A 78 -7.79 -6.76 -0.24
CA LEU A 78 -6.69 -7.10 -1.13
C LEU A 78 -6.55 -5.97 -2.14
N ILE A 79 -5.35 -5.42 -2.26
CA ILE A 79 -5.08 -4.19 -2.99
C ILE A 79 -3.89 -4.43 -3.91
N TRP A 80 -4.03 -4.08 -5.18
CA TRP A 80 -2.97 -4.25 -6.19
C TRP A 80 -2.47 -2.91 -6.69
N ASN A 81 -1.12 -2.81 -6.79
CA ASN A 81 -0.40 -1.66 -7.30
C ASN A 81 -0.87 -0.36 -6.66
N SER A 82 -0.78 -0.31 -5.33
CA SER A 82 -1.21 0.85 -4.55
C SER A 82 -0.11 1.88 -4.38
N LYS A 83 -0.52 3.14 -4.32
CA LYS A 83 0.27 4.26 -3.86
C LYS A 83 -0.39 4.83 -2.61
N THR A 84 0.39 5.01 -1.58
CA THR A 84 -0.05 5.58 -0.29
C THR A 84 1.04 6.52 0.22
N GLN A 85 0.64 7.61 0.84
CA GLN A 85 1.53 8.51 1.54
C GLN A 85 1.34 8.34 3.05
N GLN A 86 2.45 8.22 3.77
CA GLN A 86 2.50 8.21 5.23
C GLN A 86 3.54 9.24 5.66
N ASP A 87 3.11 10.34 6.23
CA ASP A 87 3.95 11.51 6.53
C ASP A 87 4.75 11.94 5.28
N ASP A 88 6.07 11.96 5.37
CA ASP A 88 6.97 12.31 4.27
C ASP A 88 7.32 11.11 3.37
N MET A 89 6.84 9.91 3.70
CA MET A 89 7.15 8.70 2.95
C MET A 89 6.08 8.38 1.91
N ASN A 90 6.51 8.18 0.68
CA ASN A 90 5.69 7.62 -0.39
C ASN A 90 5.95 6.11 -0.47
N ILE A 91 4.88 5.33 -0.41
CA ILE A 91 4.90 3.87 -0.41
C ILE A 91 4.16 3.39 -1.65
N PHE A 92 4.88 2.71 -2.53
CA PHE A 92 4.32 2.01 -3.69
C PHE A 92 4.39 0.52 -3.41
N SER A 93 3.27 -0.19 -3.46
CA SER A 93 3.23 -1.62 -3.20
C SER A 93 2.53 -2.35 -4.34
N ASN A 94 3.16 -3.41 -4.85
CA ASN A 94 2.53 -4.25 -5.87
C ASN A 94 1.35 -5.03 -5.29
N TYR A 95 1.43 -5.39 -4.02
CA TYR A 95 0.37 -6.11 -3.34
C TYR A 95 0.29 -5.71 -1.88
N THR A 96 -0.90 -5.33 -1.45
CA THR A 96 -1.20 -4.99 -0.06
C THR A 96 -2.40 -5.78 0.43
N LYS A 97 -2.27 -6.41 1.57
CA LYS A 97 -3.36 -7.05 2.31
C LYS A 97 -3.65 -6.24 3.56
N LYS A 98 -4.81 -5.61 3.61
CA LYS A 98 -5.35 -5.01 4.84
C LYS A 98 -5.93 -6.13 5.69
N GLU A 99 -5.38 -6.34 6.88
CA GLU A 99 -5.91 -7.31 7.85
C GLU A 99 -6.94 -6.67 8.76
N ASN A 100 -6.71 -5.42 9.14
CA ASN A 100 -7.60 -4.53 9.90
C ASN A 100 -7.10 -3.08 9.75
N ASP A 101 -7.74 -2.13 10.43
CA ASP A 101 -7.38 -0.70 10.33
C ASP A 101 -5.98 -0.37 10.88
N SER A 102 -5.41 -1.26 11.70
CA SER A 102 -4.10 -1.06 12.33
C SER A 102 -2.97 -1.91 11.72
N LEU A 103 -3.27 -2.77 10.73
CA LEU A 103 -2.26 -3.71 10.20
C LEU A 103 -2.45 -4.01 8.73
N TYR A 104 -1.43 -3.68 7.96
CA TYR A 104 -1.32 -4.00 6.54
C TYR A 104 -0.07 -4.84 6.27
N TYR A 105 -0.20 -5.85 5.45
CA TYR A 105 0.92 -6.62 4.90
C TYR A 105 1.20 -6.12 3.50
N ILE A 106 2.46 -5.73 3.24
CA ILE A 106 2.90 -5.24 1.93
C ILE A 106 3.89 -6.22 1.31
N ARG A 107 3.86 -6.31 -0.02
CA ARG A 107 4.79 -7.13 -0.81
C ARG A 107 5.28 -6.36 -2.02
N ASP A 108 6.59 -6.51 -2.30
CA ASP A 108 7.28 -5.84 -3.40
C ASP A 108 6.98 -4.33 -3.41
N ALA A 109 7.30 -3.72 -2.28
CA ALA A 109 7.08 -2.30 -2.07
C ALA A 109 8.36 -1.49 -2.33
N LYS A 110 8.16 -0.23 -2.74
CA LYS A 110 9.18 0.81 -2.80
C LYS A 110 8.79 1.90 -1.82
N VAL A 111 9.72 2.30 -0.97
CA VAL A 111 9.54 3.40 -0.01
C VAL A 111 10.56 4.47 -0.31
N THR A 112 10.10 5.70 -0.48
CA THR A 112 10.96 6.86 -0.76
C THR A 112 10.44 8.11 -0.07
N THR A 113 11.37 8.99 0.30
CA THR A 113 11.10 10.37 0.77
C THR A 113 11.53 11.40 -0.29
N SER A 114 11.83 10.96 -1.52
CA SER A 114 12.16 11.85 -2.63
C SER A 114 11.00 12.80 -2.95
N ALA A 115 11.35 14.04 -3.29
CA ALA A 115 10.38 15.05 -3.74
C ALA A 115 9.66 14.65 -5.06
N ASN A 116 10.27 13.77 -5.85
CA ASN A 116 9.66 13.19 -7.05
C ASN A 116 9.40 11.68 -6.83
N PRO A 117 8.27 11.30 -6.22
CA PRO A 117 8.01 9.92 -5.87
C PRO A 117 7.73 9.00 -7.06
N GLU A 118 7.34 9.53 -8.21
CA GLU A 118 7.10 8.73 -9.43
C GLU A 118 8.42 8.31 -10.10
N ASN A 119 9.44 9.16 -10.03
CA ASN A 119 10.79 8.85 -10.51
C ASN A 119 11.81 9.22 -9.42
N PRO A 120 11.86 8.48 -8.32
CA PRO A 120 12.67 8.83 -7.17
C PRO A 120 14.16 8.62 -7.47
N GLU A 121 14.98 9.56 -7.00
CA GLU A 121 16.45 9.46 -7.08
C GLU A 121 16.96 8.27 -6.26
N TYR A 122 16.27 7.95 -5.19
CA TYR A 122 16.56 6.80 -4.33
C TYR A 122 15.28 6.22 -3.75
N TYR A 123 15.29 4.93 -3.50
CA TYR A 123 14.22 4.23 -2.78
C TYR A 123 14.73 2.96 -2.10
N ILE A 124 14.02 2.54 -1.09
CA ILE A 124 14.23 1.24 -0.47
C ILE A 124 13.21 0.27 -1.04
N ARG A 125 13.69 -0.80 -1.64
CA ARG A 125 12.85 -1.90 -2.08
C ARG A 125 12.66 -2.90 -0.94
N ILE A 126 11.42 -3.18 -0.60
CA ILE A 126 11.01 -4.10 0.46
C ILE A 126 10.32 -5.29 -0.18
N ARG A 127 10.81 -6.49 0.05
CA ARG A 127 10.15 -7.71 -0.47
C ARG A 127 8.88 -8.07 0.28
N LYS A 128 8.92 -7.99 1.61
CA LYS A 128 7.78 -8.21 2.48
C LYS A 128 7.86 -7.25 3.66
N GLY A 129 6.73 -6.71 4.08
CA GLY A 129 6.70 -5.81 5.22
C GLY A 129 5.32 -5.81 5.90
N LYS A 130 5.31 -5.20 7.07
CA LYS A 130 4.11 -4.86 7.82
C LYS A 130 4.08 -3.35 7.98
N LEU A 131 2.98 -2.74 7.58
CA LEU A 131 2.71 -1.33 7.80
C LEU A 131 1.68 -1.22 8.93
N VAL A 132 2.00 -0.45 9.93
CA VAL A 132 1.10 -0.02 11.01
C VAL A 132 0.88 1.49 10.80
N PRO A 133 -0.26 1.93 10.23
CA PRO A 133 -0.50 3.33 9.90
C PRO A 133 -0.28 4.25 11.09
N GLY A 134 0.34 5.41 10.84
CA GLY A 134 0.68 6.40 11.87
C GLY A 134 1.68 5.93 12.94
N SER A 135 2.35 4.79 12.75
CA SER A 135 3.27 4.24 13.73
C SER A 135 4.59 3.76 13.12
N LYS A 136 4.56 2.77 12.23
CA LYS A 136 5.80 2.14 11.73
C LYS A 136 5.62 1.27 10.50
N ILE A 137 6.73 1.08 9.78
CA ILE A 137 6.90 0.04 8.78
C ILE A 137 7.98 -0.93 9.28
N ILE A 138 7.65 -2.20 9.33
CA ILE A 138 8.59 -3.28 9.63
C ILE A 138 8.86 -4.02 8.34
N ALA A 139 10.08 -3.98 7.85
CA ALA A 139 10.47 -4.56 6.57
C ALA A 139 11.42 -5.74 6.76
N SER A 140 11.22 -6.78 5.98
CA SER A 140 12.20 -7.87 5.80
C SER A 140 12.88 -7.69 4.46
N LEU A 141 14.10 -8.20 4.31
CA LEU A 141 14.88 -8.21 3.07
C LEU A 141 14.69 -6.93 2.23
N SER A 142 15.45 -5.92 2.57
CA SER A 142 15.38 -4.60 1.94
C SER A 142 16.70 -4.25 1.28
N ASN A 143 16.63 -3.61 0.11
CA ASN A 143 17.79 -3.08 -0.61
C ASN A 143 17.59 -1.60 -0.91
N LEU A 144 18.67 -0.84 -0.77
CA LEU A 144 18.72 0.54 -1.24
C LEU A 144 18.99 0.56 -2.75
N TYR A 145 18.20 1.35 -3.46
CA TYR A 145 18.37 1.67 -4.88
C TYR A 145 18.65 3.17 -5.03
N VAL A 146 19.60 3.50 -5.89
CA VAL A 146 19.91 4.89 -6.28
C VAL A 146 19.87 4.94 -7.80
N ALA A 147 19.13 5.89 -8.36
CA ALA A 147 18.92 6.02 -9.81
C ALA A 147 18.49 4.69 -10.48
N ASN A 148 17.61 3.94 -9.81
CA ASN A 148 17.14 2.60 -10.21
C ASN A 148 18.22 1.50 -10.26
N VAL A 149 19.42 1.76 -9.76
CA VAL A 149 20.51 0.78 -9.67
C VAL A 149 20.56 0.23 -8.23
N PRO A 150 20.55 -1.10 -8.04
CA PRO A 150 20.71 -1.68 -6.72
C PRO A 150 22.09 -1.38 -6.15
N THR A 151 22.15 -0.85 -4.94
CA THR A 151 23.40 -0.67 -4.22
C THR A 151 23.77 -1.96 -3.46
N PRO A 152 25.03 -2.12 -3.01
CA PRO A 152 25.41 -3.23 -2.13
C PRO A 152 24.83 -3.10 -0.71
N VAL A 153 24.06 -2.03 -0.42
CA VAL A 153 23.41 -1.86 0.88
C VAL A 153 22.19 -2.76 0.95
N PHE A 154 22.34 -3.84 1.67
CA PHE A 154 21.33 -4.85 1.88
C PHE A 154 21.04 -4.96 3.39
N VAL A 155 19.76 -4.90 3.74
CA VAL A 155 19.29 -4.98 5.13
C VAL A 155 18.33 -6.16 5.25
N PRO A 156 18.67 -7.20 6.02
CA PRO A 156 17.80 -8.35 6.21
C PRO A 156 16.53 -8.01 6.99
N PHE A 157 16.58 -6.95 7.80
CA PHE A 157 15.49 -6.45 8.60
C PHE A 157 15.62 -4.94 8.77
N ALA A 158 14.54 -4.18 8.54
CA ALA A 158 14.52 -2.75 8.73
C ALA A 158 13.26 -2.31 9.47
N TYR A 159 13.39 -1.24 10.26
CA TYR A 159 12.33 -0.58 10.99
C TYR A 159 12.31 0.89 10.58
N PHE A 160 11.17 1.35 10.10
CA PHE A 160 10.94 2.75 9.74
C PHE A 160 9.85 3.30 10.66
N PRO A 161 10.16 4.25 11.55
CA PRO A 161 9.11 4.95 12.30
C PRO A 161 8.26 5.77 11.33
N ALA A 162 6.96 5.74 11.51
CA ALA A 162 5.98 6.53 10.78
C ALA A 162 5.04 7.13 11.83
N GLY A 163 5.05 8.44 12.02
CA GLY A 163 4.27 9.17 13.00
C GLY A 163 4.95 10.48 13.42
N ASP A 164 4.31 11.28 14.24
CA ASP A 164 4.74 12.61 14.68
C ASP A 164 6.07 12.66 15.46
N SER A 165 6.72 11.54 15.71
CA SER A 165 8.05 11.50 16.27
C SER A 165 9.06 11.87 15.18
N LYS A 166 9.56 13.10 15.21
CA LYS A 166 10.63 13.64 14.36
C LYS A 166 11.99 12.97 14.63
N GLU A 167 12.04 11.67 14.73
CA GLU A 167 13.28 10.91 14.78
C GLU A 167 13.56 10.30 13.42
N SER A 168 14.03 11.13 12.47
CA SER A 168 14.60 10.66 11.23
C SER A 168 15.99 10.10 11.51
N GLY A 169 16.09 8.79 11.63
CA GLY A 169 17.36 8.09 11.74
C GLY A 169 17.22 6.65 11.32
N PHE A 170 18.06 6.22 10.36
CA PHE A 170 18.29 4.81 10.13
C PHE A 170 18.96 4.23 11.38
N ILE A 171 18.23 3.49 12.19
CA ILE A 171 18.82 2.72 13.28
C ILE A 171 19.32 1.42 12.67
N PHE A 172 20.61 1.36 12.35
CA PHE A 172 21.25 0.08 12.08
C PHE A 172 21.36 -0.68 13.41
N PRO A 173 20.94 -1.94 13.48
CA PRO A 173 21.23 -2.74 14.65
C PRO A 173 22.76 -2.89 14.77
N THR A 174 23.35 -2.27 15.77
CA THR A 174 24.73 -2.52 16.15
C THR A 174 24.77 -3.84 16.91
N PHE A 175 25.34 -4.87 16.32
CA PHE A 175 25.69 -6.08 17.05
C PHE A 175 26.88 -5.75 17.93
N GLY A 176 26.64 -5.39 19.18
CA GLY A 176 27.67 -5.22 20.19
C GLY A 176 28.16 -6.59 20.64
N GLU A 177 29.41 -6.92 20.37
CA GLU A 177 30.09 -7.96 21.11
C GLU A 177 30.24 -7.51 22.55
N SER A 178 29.49 -8.13 23.46
CA SER A 178 29.74 -7.94 24.89
C SER A 178 30.97 -8.76 25.29
N ASN A 179 32.14 -8.15 25.27
CA ASN A 179 33.31 -8.67 25.95
C ASN A 179 33.07 -8.56 27.48
N GLN A 180 32.36 -9.51 28.04
CA GLN A 180 32.46 -9.74 29.49
C GLN A 180 33.78 -10.45 29.76
N ARG A 181 34.81 -9.67 30.10
CA ARG A 181 35.95 -10.20 30.83
C ARG A 181 35.52 -10.45 32.26
N GLY A 182 35.34 -11.73 32.59
CA GLY A 182 35.30 -12.14 33.98
C GLY A 182 36.67 -11.99 34.63
N TYR A 183 36.71 -11.50 35.83
CA TYR A 183 37.72 -11.79 36.85
C TYR A 183 37.02 -12.67 37.89
#